data_4551e838ab18d30b9741ebcd59cfb636
#
_entry.id   4551e838ab18d30b9741ebcd59cfb636
#
_cell.length_a   1.000
_cell.length_b   1.000
_cell.length_c   1.000
_cell.angle_alpha   90.00
_cell.angle_beta   90.00
_cell.angle_gamma   90.00
#
_symmetry.space_group_name_H-M   'P 1'
#
loop_
_entity.id
_entity.type
_entity.pdbx_description
1 polymer ?
#
loop_
_entity_poly.entity_id
_entity_poly.type
_entity_poly.pdbx_seq_one_letter_code
_entity_poly.pdbx_strand_id
1 'polypeptide(L)'
;MNKNSPTEFEMTATAEYPKFEFVSTRIVRHRQIAKDTWQMTVESESLASRTLPGQFFMVRIAGLNDPLIGRALAMFDMHCDSFGKPSAISVVYTVKGKFTQVLSRCVAGDEVELWGPLGNAFPTEPVDHLILVAGGVGQTPMLTLASAALGKRTFGNAAPPARSSPAGYAKRVSLCYGARTKEYLAGLPEFQSTCSDVHIATEDGSLGHRGRVTDLLTSLLNEPTQGTRRIACCGPEPMMHAVSELAKQYNTPCDVSLETPMACGIGICFTCVAKVIQPDGEWDYKRTCIEGPIFPAESICWE
;
A
#
# COMPACT_ATOMS: atom_id res chain seq x y z
N MET A 1 14.09 56.92 -20.65
CA MET A 1 14.68 56.22 -19.49
C MET A 1 13.56 55.51 -18.77
N ASN A 2 13.35 54.24 -19.08
CA ASN A 2 12.34 53.42 -18.42
C ASN A 2 13.07 52.17 -17.90
N LYS A 3 13.29 52.12 -16.61
CA LYS A 3 13.85 50.96 -15.89
C LYS A 3 12.71 50.02 -15.51
N ASN A 4 12.53 48.97 -16.27
CA ASN A 4 11.76 47.81 -15.82
C ASN A 4 12.67 46.95 -14.95
N SER A 5 12.45 46.98 -13.64
CA SER A 5 12.99 45.98 -12.71
C SER A 5 12.27 44.66 -12.91
N PRO A 6 12.96 43.49 -12.81
CA PRO A 6 12.30 42.20 -12.90
C PRO A 6 11.40 42.02 -11.66
N THR A 7 10.15 41.64 -11.92
CA THR A 7 9.20 41.17 -10.92
C THR A 7 9.74 40.00 -10.11
N GLU A 8 9.76 40.15 -8.80
CA GLU A 8 10.01 39.08 -7.86
C GLU A 8 9.06 37.92 -8.14
N PHE A 9 9.63 36.77 -8.43
CA PHE A 9 8.91 35.51 -8.43
C PHE A 9 8.51 35.24 -6.98
N GLU A 10 7.24 35.50 -6.61
CA GLU A 10 6.68 34.97 -5.39
C GLU A 10 6.74 33.45 -5.44
N MET A 11 7.68 32.88 -4.70
CA MET A 11 7.71 31.46 -4.38
C MET A 11 6.52 31.16 -3.46
N THR A 12 5.38 30.89 -4.08
CA THR A 12 4.20 30.40 -3.37
C THR A 12 4.46 28.97 -2.89
N ALA A 13 4.26 28.82 -1.58
CA ALA A 13 4.10 27.59 -0.82
C ALA A 13 5.26 26.58 -0.94
N THR A 14 6.08 26.58 0.10
CA THR A 14 6.91 25.42 0.46
C THR A 14 6.02 24.19 0.59
N ALA A 15 6.04 23.31 -0.40
CA ALA A 15 5.51 21.97 -0.23
C ALA A 15 6.27 21.36 0.97
N GLU A 16 5.58 21.16 2.09
CA GLU A 16 6.15 20.45 3.22
C GLU A 16 6.46 19.03 2.73
N TYR A 17 7.74 18.77 2.50
CA TYR A 17 8.19 17.40 2.22
C TYR A 17 7.78 16.51 3.39
N PRO A 18 7.18 15.35 3.12
CA PRO A 18 6.78 14.44 4.18
C PRO A 18 8.01 14.13 5.05
N LYS A 19 7.88 14.36 6.35
CA LYS A 19 8.97 14.09 7.33
C LYS A 19 9.17 12.58 7.40
N PHE A 20 10.11 12.05 6.63
CA PHE A 20 10.57 10.67 6.76
C PHE A 20 11.70 10.59 7.80
N GLU A 21 11.87 9.41 8.36
CA GLU A 21 12.93 9.10 9.31
C GLU A 21 13.78 7.97 8.75
N PHE A 22 15.08 8.01 9.01
CA PHE A 22 16.00 6.91 8.74
C PHE A 22 16.26 6.17 10.06
N VAL A 23 15.99 4.86 10.08
CA VAL A 23 16.11 4.02 11.27
C VAL A 23 16.98 2.81 10.95
N SER A 24 18.01 2.56 11.76
CA SER A 24 18.68 1.27 11.84
C SER A 24 18.04 0.46 12.96
N THR A 25 17.55 -0.72 12.66
CA THR A 25 16.81 -1.55 13.62
C THR A 25 17.03 -3.03 13.36
N ARG A 26 16.55 -3.86 14.29
CA ARG A 26 16.69 -5.31 14.21
C ARG A 26 15.41 -5.98 13.74
N ILE A 27 15.60 -7.05 13.01
CA ILE A 27 14.52 -7.99 12.69
C ILE A 27 14.15 -8.74 13.99
N VAL A 28 12.90 -8.63 14.43
CA VAL A 28 12.40 -9.37 15.60
C VAL A 28 11.70 -10.66 15.21
N ARG A 29 11.15 -10.72 14.01
CA ARG A 29 10.52 -11.91 13.45
C ARG A 29 10.69 -11.95 11.95
N HIS A 30 11.09 -13.10 11.42
CA HIS A 30 11.18 -13.32 9.99
C HIS A 30 10.74 -14.75 9.66
N ARG A 31 9.71 -14.89 8.84
CA ARG A 31 9.11 -16.18 8.51
C ARG A 31 8.56 -16.22 7.09
N GLN A 32 8.62 -17.37 6.48
CA GLN A 32 7.88 -17.63 5.27
C GLN A 32 6.40 -17.87 5.61
N ILE A 33 5.50 -17.17 4.92
CA ILE A 33 4.04 -17.21 5.19
C ILE A 33 3.24 -17.77 4.02
N ALA A 34 3.86 -17.84 2.83
CA ALA A 34 3.32 -18.50 1.63
C ALA A 34 4.50 -18.84 0.71
N LYS A 35 4.26 -19.52 -0.40
CA LYS A 35 5.30 -19.85 -1.37
C LYS A 35 5.99 -18.57 -1.85
N ASP A 36 7.32 -18.56 -1.75
CA ASP A 36 8.20 -17.43 -2.09
C ASP A 36 7.82 -16.09 -1.40
N THR A 37 7.00 -16.13 -0.33
CA THR A 37 6.46 -14.94 0.34
C THR A 37 6.82 -14.96 1.81
N TRP A 38 7.46 -13.89 2.26
CA TRP A 38 8.01 -13.73 3.59
C TRP A 38 7.40 -12.53 4.31
N GLN A 39 7.22 -12.67 5.61
CA GLN A 39 6.87 -11.59 6.53
C GLN A 39 8.08 -11.27 7.40
N MET A 40 8.47 -10.01 7.42
CA MET A 40 9.52 -9.47 8.28
C MET A 40 8.90 -8.46 9.24
N THR A 41 9.17 -8.60 10.53
CA THR A 41 8.77 -7.65 11.58
C THR A 41 10.02 -7.00 12.15
N VAL A 42 10.01 -5.69 12.28
CA VAL A 42 11.09 -4.89 12.85
C VAL A 42 10.57 -3.99 13.97
N GLU A 43 11.38 -3.76 14.99
CA GLU A 43 11.07 -2.82 16.06
C GLU A 43 11.27 -1.38 15.59
N SER A 44 10.25 -0.57 15.69
CA SER A 44 10.35 0.88 15.54
C SER A 44 9.07 1.53 16.02
N GLU A 45 9.11 2.09 17.22
CA GLU A 45 7.99 2.86 17.78
C GLU A 45 7.66 4.07 16.91
N SER A 46 8.70 4.80 16.47
CA SER A 46 8.51 6.02 15.68
C SER A 46 7.83 5.74 14.33
N LEU A 47 8.26 4.71 13.60
CA LEU A 47 7.63 4.33 12.34
C LEU A 47 6.24 3.74 12.57
N ALA A 48 6.07 2.86 13.57
CA ALA A 48 4.78 2.24 13.89
C ALA A 48 3.71 3.27 14.25
N SER A 49 4.07 4.32 15.02
CA SER A 49 3.13 5.34 15.45
C SER A 49 2.76 6.36 14.35
N ARG A 50 3.58 6.52 13.32
CA ARG A 50 3.40 7.59 12.31
C ARG A 50 2.85 7.11 10.97
N THR A 51 2.98 5.82 10.68
CA THR A 51 2.63 5.25 9.38
C THR A 51 1.11 5.13 9.20
N LEU A 52 0.64 5.52 8.04
CA LEU A 52 -0.75 5.41 7.62
C LEU A 52 -0.94 4.22 6.65
N PRO A 53 -2.15 3.64 6.55
CA PRO A 53 -2.47 2.60 5.58
C PRO A 53 -2.17 3.02 4.15
N GLY A 54 -1.40 2.19 3.43
CA GLY A 54 -0.95 2.45 2.07
C GLY A 54 0.46 3.00 1.96
N GLN A 55 1.02 3.55 3.03
CA GLN A 55 2.42 3.99 3.05
C GLN A 55 3.39 2.81 3.09
N PHE A 56 4.62 3.08 2.72
CA PHE A 56 5.68 2.09 2.59
C PHE A 56 7.02 2.59 3.18
N PHE A 57 7.97 1.69 3.22
CA PHE A 57 9.35 1.97 3.64
C PHE A 57 10.30 1.51 2.55
N MET A 58 11.37 2.25 2.35
CA MET A 58 12.55 1.69 1.71
C MET A 58 13.32 0.86 2.74
N VAL A 59 13.70 -0.34 2.36
CA VAL A 59 14.41 -1.29 3.24
C VAL A 59 15.74 -1.66 2.61
N ARG A 60 16.81 -1.63 3.41
CA ARG A 60 18.16 -2.07 3.06
C ARG A 60 18.71 -2.99 4.16
N ILE A 61 19.53 -3.95 3.81
CA ILE A 61 20.23 -4.80 4.78
C ILE A 61 21.45 -4.04 5.27
N ALA A 62 21.58 -3.86 6.57
CA ALA A 62 22.66 -3.10 7.16
C ALA A 62 24.04 -3.74 6.86
N GLY A 63 25.03 -2.91 6.60
CA GLY A 63 26.40 -3.35 6.35
C GLY A 63 26.66 -4.04 5.01
N LEU A 64 25.65 -4.24 4.15
CA LEU A 64 25.83 -4.81 2.82
C LEU A 64 25.91 -3.73 1.74
N ASN A 65 26.91 -3.85 0.87
CA ASN A 65 27.07 -3.02 -0.33
C ASN A 65 26.57 -3.68 -1.61
N ASP A 66 26.17 -4.94 -1.54
CA ASP A 66 25.58 -5.70 -2.64
C ASP A 66 24.51 -6.66 -2.14
N PRO A 67 23.23 -6.39 -2.40
CA PRO A 67 22.67 -5.31 -3.21
C PRO A 67 22.69 -3.95 -2.50
N LEU A 68 23.15 -2.91 -3.18
CA LEU A 68 23.27 -1.54 -2.65
C LEU A 68 21.90 -0.84 -2.54
N ILE A 69 21.04 -1.03 -3.55
CA ILE A 69 19.75 -0.35 -3.61
C ILE A 69 18.71 -1.12 -2.80
N GLY A 70 18.08 -0.41 -1.86
CA GLY A 70 16.96 -0.93 -1.08
C GLY A 70 15.71 -1.22 -1.93
N ARG A 71 14.68 -1.73 -1.28
CA ARG A 71 13.37 -2.00 -1.91
C ARG A 71 12.26 -1.34 -1.13
N ALA A 72 11.30 -0.80 -1.87
CA ALA A 72 10.05 -0.30 -1.32
C ALA A 72 9.20 -1.49 -0.87
N LEU A 73 8.81 -1.50 0.39
CA LEU A 73 7.94 -2.52 0.99
C LEU A 73 6.82 -1.82 1.76
N ALA A 74 5.58 -2.08 1.37
CA ALA A 74 4.40 -1.52 2.02
C ALA A 74 4.24 -2.07 3.44
N MET A 75 3.65 -1.27 4.33
CA MET A 75 3.27 -1.74 5.67
C MET A 75 2.16 -2.79 5.56
N PHE A 76 2.43 -4.00 6.07
CA PHE A 76 1.43 -5.06 6.16
C PHE A 76 0.64 -4.98 7.46
N ASP A 77 1.35 -4.81 8.58
CA ASP A 77 0.72 -4.73 9.90
C ASP A 77 1.53 -3.83 10.85
N MET A 78 0.87 -3.34 11.88
CA MET A 78 1.45 -2.60 13.00
C MET A 78 1.19 -3.37 14.28
N HIS A 79 2.21 -3.52 15.11
CA HIS A 79 2.14 -4.22 16.37
C HIS A 79 2.25 -3.26 17.53
N CYS A 80 1.54 -3.56 18.61
CA CYS A 80 1.60 -2.82 19.86
C CYS A 80 2.32 -3.63 20.94
N ASP A 81 2.92 -2.93 21.89
CA ASP A 81 3.45 -3.52 23.11
C ASP A 81 2.32 -3.95 24.08
N SER A 82 2.69 -4.45 25.25
CA SER A 82 1.74 -4.88 26.30
C SER A 82 0.87 -3.74 26.87
N PHE A 83 1.21 -2.49 26.60
CA PHE A 83 0.46 -1.30 27.02
C PHE A 83 -0.43 -0.75 25.90
N GLY A 84 -0.46 -1.40 24.73
CA GLY A 84 -1.21 -0.96 23.57
C GLY A 84 -0.56 0.14 22.75
N LYS A 85 0.73 0.46 23.02
CA LYS A 85 1.47 1.48 22.27
C LYS A 85 2.10 0.87 21.03
N PRO A 86 2.02 1.53 19.85
CA PRO A 86 2.70 1.07 18.65
C PRO A 86 4.20 0.87 18.90
N SER A 87 4.74 -0.30 18.55
CA SER A 87 6.11 -0.69 18.90
C SER A 87 6.88 -1.31 17.73
N ALA A 88 6.19 -1.95 16.79
CA ALA A 88 6.83 -2.63 15.66
C ALA A 88 5.94 -2.60 14.42
N ILE A 89 6.56 -2.79 13.27
CA ILE A 89 5.90 -2.90 11.96
C ILE A 89 6.26 -4.20 11.28
N SER A 90 5.31 -4.74 10.51
CA SER A 90 5.55 -5.86 9.60
C SER A 90 5.43 -5.42 8.17
N VAL A 91 6.32 -5.94 7.33
CA VAL A 91 6.25 -5.87 5.88
C VAL A 91 6.15 -7.28 5.31
N VAL A 92 5.50 -7.43 4.16
CA VAL A 92 5.44 -8.70 3.42
C VAL A 92 6.03 -8.49 2.04
N TYR A 93 6.83 -9.44 1.59
CA TYR A 93 7.47 -9.37 0.28
C TYR A 93 7.59 -10.74 -0.37
N THR A 94 7.66 -10.75 -1.70
CA THR A 94 7.92 -11.96 -2.48
C THR A 94 9.39 -12.01 -2.90
N VAL A 95 10.00 -13.20 -2.81
CA VAL A 95 11.37 -13.45 -3.27
C VAL A 95 11.39 -13.47 -4.79
N LYS A 96 11.88 -12.40 -5.40
CA LYS A 96 11.82 -12.19 -6.86
C LYS A 96 13.16 -11.80 -7.49
N GLY A 97 14.03 -11.13 -6.75
CA GLY A 97 15.31 -10.64 -7.23
C GLY A 97 16.40 -10.69 -6.19
N LYS A 98 17.60 -10.24 -6.53
CA LYS A 98 18.79 -10.36 -5.69
C LYS A 98 18.58 -9.86 -4.26
N PHE A 99 17.98 -8.67 -4.08
CA PHE A 99 17.74 -8.11 -2.76
C PHE A 99 16.87 -9.03 -1.90
N THR A 100 15.71 -9.42 -2.41
CA THR A 100 14.76 -10.27 -1.66
C THR A 100 15.27 -11.68 -1.43
N GLN A 101 16.15 -12.21 -2.31
CA GLN A 101 16.86 -13.47 -2.08
C GLN A 101 17.85 -13.38 -0.91
N VAL A 102 18.58 -12.27 -0.79
CA VAL A 102 19.47 -12.06 0.35
C VAL A 102 18.66 -11.80 1.62
N LEU A 103 17.63 -10.93 1.54
CA LEU A 103 16.76 -10.63 2.68
C LEU A 103 16.09 -11.89 3.23
N SER A 104 15.64 -12.83 2.38
CA SER A 104 14.98 -14.08 2.84
C SER A 104 15.89 -15.01 3.64
N ARG A 105 17.20 -14.77 3.66
CA ARG A 105 18.17 -15.52 4.48
C ARG A 105 18.47 -14.86 5.81
N CYS A 106 18.04 -13.60 6.01
CA CYS A 106 18.18 -12.92 7.29
C CYS A 106 17.32 -13.60 8.35
N VAL A 107 17.76 -13.50 9.59
CA VAL A 107 17.08 -14.10 10.75
C VAL A 107 16.77 -13.02 11.81
N ALA A 108 16.00 -13.38 12.82
CA ALA A 108 15.80 -12.50 13.96
C ALA A 108 17.16 -12.15 14.62
N GLY A 109 17.35 -10.86 14.90
CA GLY A 109 18.61 -10.28 15.38
C GLY A 109 19.45 -9.59 14.32
N ASP A 110 19.28 -9.91 13.03
CA ASP A 110 19.97 -9.22 11.94
C ASP A 110 19.49 -7.76 11.83
N GLU A 111 20.40 -6.88 11.41
CA GLU A 111 20.13 -5.45 11.30
C GLU A 111 19.68 -5.07 9.89
N VAL A 112 18.66 -4.21 9.84
CA VAL A 112 18.14 -3.60 8.61
C VAL A 112 18.03 -2.10 8.79
N GLU A 113 18.14 -1.39 7.69
CA GLU A 113 17.94 0.05 7.62
C GLU A 113 16.63 0.34 6.88
N LEU A 114 15.79 1.15 7.49
CA LEU A 114 14.53 1.60 6.91
C LEU A 114 14.48 3.11 6.85
N TRP A 115 13.90 3.64 5.80
CA TRP A 115 13.50 5.04 5.79
C TRP A 115 12.07 5.18 5.31
N GLY A 116 11.32 6.02 6.03
CA GLY A 116 9.88 6.21 5.86
C GLY A 116 9.25 6.92 7.08
N PRO A 117 7.91 6.92 7.19
CA PRO A 117 6.98 6.44 6.18
C PRO A 117 7.04 7.29 4.90
N LEU A 118 6.84 6.67 3.74
CA LEU A 118 6.92 7.29 2.42
C LEU A 118 5.60 7.16 1.66
N GLY A 119 5.41 8.06 0.71
CA GLY A 119 4.21 8.11 -0.12
C GLY A 119 2.98 8.64 0.63
N ASN A 120 1.88 8.69 -0.10
CA ASN A 120 0.57 9.07 0.42
C ASN A 120 -0.16 7.88 1.07
N ALA A 121 -1.36 8.11 1.59
CA ALA A 121 -2.21 7.12 2.21
C ALA A 121 -3.53 6.98 1.45
N PHE A 122 -4.23 5.84 1.63
CA PHE A 122 -5.58 5.66 1.10
C PHE A 122 -6.54 6.71 1.66
N PRO A 123 -7.53 7.14 0.86
CA PRO A 123 -8.59 8.04 1.31
C PRO A 123 -9.39 7.45 2.48
N THR A 124 -9.88 8.32 3.37
CA THR A 124 -10.62 7.93 4.59
C THR A 124 -12.02 8.53 4.66
N GLU A 125 -12.57 8.99 3.52
CA GLU A 125 -13.95 9.48 3.46
C GLU A 125 -14.93 8.35 3.81
N PRO A 126 -16.01 8.68 4.56
CA PRO A 126 -17.01 7.69 4.93
C PRO A 126 -17.61 6.96 3.72
N VAL A 127 -17.72 5.64 3.85
CA VAL A 127 -18.29 4.77 2.81
C VAL A 127 -19.09 3.64 3.46
N ASP A 128 -20.17 3.20 2.81
CA ASP A 128 -20.94 2.07 3.34
C ASP A 128 -20.21 0.73 3.11
N HIS A 129 -19.59 0.56 1.94
CA HIS A 129 -18.90 -0.66 1.59
C HIS A 129 -17.55 -0.37 0.90
N LEU A 130 -16.43 -0.65 1.58
CA LEU A 130 -15.09 -0.62 1.00
C LEU A 130 -14.76 -2.03 0.48
N ILE A 131 -14.45 -2.13 -0.83
CA ILE A 131 -14.07 -3.37 -1.49
C ILE A 131 -12.56 -3.33 -1.76
N LEU A 132 -11.83 -4.21 -1.11
CA LEU A 132 -10.41 -4.38 -1.30
C LEU A 132 -10.17 -5.43 -2.40
N VAL A 133 -9.33 -5.11 -3.38
CA VAL A 133 -8.98 -6.03 -4.46
C VAL A 133 -7.47 -6.23 -4.48
N ALA A 134 -7.04 -7.44 -4.23
CA ALA A 134 -5.63 -7.77 -4.09
C ALA A 134 -5.20 -8.91 -5.02
N GLY A 135 -4.04 -8.76 -5.66
CA GLY A 135 -3.40 -9.80 -6.46
C GLY A 135 -2.01 -10.16 -5.93
N GLY A 136 -1.82 -11.42 -5.52
CA GLY A 136 -0.54 -11.88 -4.97
C GLY A 136 -0.05 -11.02 -3.81
N VAL A 137 1.18 -10.50 -3.86
CA VAL A 137 1.76 -9.66 -2.81
C VAL A 137 1.09 -8.28 -2.68
N GLY A 138 0.28 -7.85 -3.64
CA GLY A 138 -0.52 -6.63 -3.55
C GLY A 138 -1.54 -6.63 -2.41
N GLN A 139 -1.74 -7.75 -1.73
CA GLN A 139 -2.50 -7.82 -0.48
C GLN A 139 -1.84 -7.03 0.67
N THR A 140 -0.55 -6.71 0.57
CA THR A 140 0.23 -6.14 1.67
C THR A 140 -0.39 -4.87 2.27
N PRO A 141 -0.77 -3.83 1.53
CA PRO A 141 -1.35 -2.62 2.12
C PRO A 141 -2.81 -2.80 2.59
N MET A 142 -3.47 -3.91 2.26
CA MET A 142 -4.90 -4.09 2.47
C MET A 142 -5.27 -4.41 3.91
N LEU A 143 -4.39 -5.06 4.70
CA LEU A 143 -4.70 -5.44 6.08
C LEU A 143 -4.84 -4.22 6.99
N THR A 144 -3.89 -3.30 6.92
CA THR A 144 -3.93 -2.04 7.68
C THR A 144 -5.07 -1.15 7.23
N LEU A 145 -5.36 -1.12 5.92
CA LEU A 145 -6.50 -0.39 5.37
C LEU A 145 -7.83 -0.94 5.90
N ALA A 146 -8.03 -2.27 5.89
CA ALA A 146 -9.21 -2.91 6.45
C ALA A 146 -9.38 -2.61 7.94
N SER A 147 -8.29 -2.71 8.70
CA SER A 147 -8.28 -2.43 10.15
C SER A 147 -8.67 -0.99 10.47
N ALA A 148 -8.14 -0.02 9.72
CA ALA A 148 -8.46 1.40 9.86
C ALA A 148 -9.92 1.68 9.46
N ALA A 149 -10.35 1.14 8.31
CA ALA A 149 -11.68 1.38 7.76
C ALA A 149 -12.79 0.88 8.70
N LEU A 150 -12.59 -0.26 9.38
CA LEU A 150 -13.53 -0.81 10.35
C LEU A 150 -13.34 -0.25 11.78
N GLY A 151 -12.43 0.70 12.00
CA GLY A 151 -12.15 1.24 13.33
C GLY A 151 -11.53 0.25 14.30
N LYS A 152 -11.00 -0.88 13.80
CA LYS A 152 -10.36 -1.90 14.66
C LYS A 152 -9.00 -1.44 15.18
N ARG A 153 -8.32 -0.56 14.47
CA ARG A 153 -7.03 0.06 14.85
C ARG A 153 -6.94 1.49 14.35
N THR A 154 -6.22 2.31 15.12
CA THR A 154 -5.85 3.69 14.74
C THR A 154 -4.44 3.71 14.23
N PHE A 155 -4.19 4.44 13.15
CA PHE A 155 -2.89 4.59 12.51
C PHE A 155 -2.53 6.08 12.43
N GLY A 156 -1.23 6.37 12.59
CA GLY A 156 -0.70 7.73 12.52
C GLY A 156 -1.06 8.56 13.76
N ASN A 157 -0.06 8.90 14.57
CA ASN A 157 -0.20 9.83 15.70
C ASN A 157 -0.17 11.29 15.23
N ALA A 158 -0.64 11.58 14.03
CA ALA A 158 -0.61 12.93 13.51
C ALA A 158 -1.51 13.85 14.34
N ALA A 159 -0.99 15.05 14.63
CA ALA A 159 -1.82 16.18 15.05
C ALA A 159 -3.02 16.35 14.10
N PRO A 160 -4.18 16.81 14.59
CA PRO A 160 -5.41 16.88 13.80
C PRO A 160 -5.22 17.60 12.44
N PRO A 161 -5.93 17.16 11.40
CA PRO A 161 -7.01 16.19 11.46
C PRO A 161 -6.48 14.76 11.41
N ALA A 162 -6.73 13.98 12.46
CA ALA A 162 -6.45 12.55 12.50
C ALA A 162 -7.14 11.86 11.31
N ARG A 163 -6.35 11.30 10.38
CA ARG A 163 -6.87 10.62 9.19
C ARG A 163 -7.42 9.21 9.46
N SER A 164 -7.49 8.80 10.71
CA SER A 164 -8.18 7.58 11.13
C SER A 164 -9.19 7.91 12.21
N SER A 165 -10.48 7.77 11.90
CA SER A 165 -11.53 7.88 12.91
C SER A 165 -11.43 6.67 13.85
N PRO A 166 -11.48 6.85 15.18
CA PRO A 166 -11.60 5.73 16.12
C PRO A 166 -12.85 4.88 15.87
N ALA A 167 -13.87 5.44 15.25
CA ALA A 167 -15.12 4.74 14.93
C ALA A 167 -15.07 4.00 13.57
N GLY A 168 -13.95 4.11 12.82
CA GLY A 168 -13.89 3.65 11.43
C GLY A 168 -14.59 4.60 10.47
N TYR A 169 -14.48 4.30 9.18
CA TYR A 169 -15.12 5.06 8.10
C TYR A 169 -15.83 4.17 7.07
N ALA A 170 -15.81 2.85 7.25
CA ALA A 170 -16.57 1.90 6.45
C ALA A 170 -17.46 1.01 7.33
N LYS A 171 -18.71 0.77 6.88
CA LYS A 171 -19.63 -0.13 7.58
C LYS A 171 -19.31 -1.60 7.27
N ARG A 172 -18.88 -1.89 6.04
CA ARG A 172 -18.46 -3.22 5.56
C ARG A 172 -17.14 -3.10 4.81
N VAL A 173 -16.25 -4.08 5.02
CA VAL A 173 -15.01 -4.22 4.25
C VAL A 173 -14.93 -5.65 3.73
N SER A 174 -14.99 -5.82 2.40
CA SER A 174 -14.83 -7.10 1.73
C SER A 174 -13.47 -7.17 1.05
N LEU A 175 -12.79 -8.30 1.16
CA LEU A 175 -11.55 -8.56 0.44
C LEU A 175 -11.81 -9.54 -0.71
N CYS A 176 -11.53 -9.14 -1.94
CA CYS A 176 -11.33 -10.01 -3.10
C CYS A 176 -9.82 -10.28 -3.24
N TYR A 177 -9.39 -11.52 -3.00
CA TYR A 177 -7.98 -11.87 -3.04
C TYR A 177 -7.71 -12.93 -4.11
N GLY A 178 -6.92 -12.56 -5.11
CA GLY A 178 -6.54 -13.40 -6.25
C GLY A 178 -5.09 -13.89 -6.18
N ALA A 179 -4.86 -15.16 -6.54
CA ALA A 179 -3.54 -15.74 -6.71
C ALA A 179 -3.55 -16.82 -7.81
N ARG A 180 -2.37 -17.21 -8.30
CA ARG A 180 -2.26 -18.31 -9.26
C ARG A 180 -2.70 -19.65 -8.66
N THR A 181 -2.25 -19.94 -7.47
CA THR A 181 -2.59 -21.16 -6.70
C THR A 181 -2.70 -20.82 -5.21
N LYS A 182 -3.33 -21.70 -4.43
CA LYS A 182 -3.46 -21.55 -2.97
C LYS A 182 -2.14 -21.35 -2.23
N GLU A 183 -1.04 -21.87 -2.77
CA GLU A 183 0.29 -21.78 -2.13
C GLU A 183 0.81 -20.35 -2.05
N TYR A 184 0.34 -19.45 -2.91
CA TYR A 184 0.73 -18.04 -2.96
C TYR A 184 -0.19 -17.11 -2.15
N LEU A 185 -1.22 -17.64 -1.49
CA LEU A 185 -2.12 -16.85 -0.65
C LEU A 185 -1.48 -16.62 0.72
N ALA A 186 -1.03 -15.40 0.97
CA ALA A 186 -0.38 -15.01 2.21
C ALA A 186 -1.32 -14.22 3.12
N GLY A 187 -1.21 -14.37 4.44
CA GLY A 187 -1.94 -13.55 5.42
C GLY A 187 -3.44 -13.85 5.53
N LEU A 188 -3.93 -14.98 5.03
CA LEU A 188 -5.36 -15.30 5.06
C LEU A 188 -5.97 -15.27 6.47
N PRO A 189 -5.36 -15.83 7.52
CA PRO A 189 -5.92 -15.78 8.86
C PRO A 189 -6.11 -14.35 9.37
N GLU A 190 -5.14 -13.47 9.08
CA GLU A 190 -5.18 -12.07 9.45
C GLU A 190 -6.34 -11.34 8.74
N PHE A 191 -6.55 -11.59 7.46
CA PHE A 191 -7.67 -11.02 6.71
C PHE A 191 -9.02 -11.56 7.16
N GLN A 192 -9.15 -12.87 7.40
CA GLN A 192 -10.37 -13.50 7.89
C GLN A 192 -10.79 -12.96 9.25
N SER A 193 -9.85 -12.59 10.11
CA SER A 193 -10.14 -11.98 11.42
C SER A 193 -10.44 -10.49 11.33
N THR A 194 -9.99 -9.83 10.25
CA THR A 194 -10.07 -8.37 10.12
C THR A 194 -11.23 -7.93 9.24
N CYS A 195 -11.36 -8.48 8.03
CA CYS A 195 -12.39 -8.08 7.07
C CYS A 195 -13.79 -8.58 7.50
N SER A 196 -14.83 -7.96 6.97
CA SER A 196 -16.21 -8.43 7.15
C SER A 196 -16.43 -9.75 6.43
N ASP A 197 -15.85 -9.88 5.24
CA ASP A 197 -15.83 -11.10 4.43
C ASP A 197 -14.59 -11.16 3.54
N VAL A 198 -14.18 -12.38 3.17
CA VAL A 198 -13.01 -12.64 2.34
C VAL A 198 -13.39 -13.60 1.22
N HIS A 199 -13.27 -13.13 -0.01
CA HIS A 199 -13.52 -13.88 -1.23
C HIS A 199 -12.18 -14.23 -1.89
N ILE A 200 -11.98 -15.48 -2.23
CA ILE A 200 -10.72 -16.00 -2.77
C ILE A 200 -10.94 -16.50 -4.18
N ALA A 201 -10.05 -16.12 -5.11
CA ALA A 201 -9.95 -16.70 -6.43
C ALA A 201 -8.54 -17.28 -6.65
N THR A 202 -8.46 -18.48 -7.22
CA THR A 202 -7.22 -19.05 -7.72
C THR A 202 -7.40 -19.45 -9.17
N GLU A 203 -6.39 -19.16 -10.01
CA GLU A 203 -6.49 -19.44 -11.46
C GLU A 203 -6.62 -20.95 -11.72
N ASP A 204 -5.97 -21.78 -10.91
CA ASP A 204 -6.03 -23.24 -10.99
C ASP A 204 -7.25 -23.87 -10.29
N GLY A 205 -7.99 -23.10 -9.48
CA GLY A 205 -9.12 -23.58 -8.68
C GLY A 205 -8.73 -24.35 -7.42
N SER A 206 -7.48 -24.23 -6.97
CA SER A 206 -6.98 -24.94 -5.77
C SER A 206 -7.58 -24.45 -4.47
N LEU A 207 -8.14 -23.20 -4.46
CA LEU A 207 -8.92 -22.65 -3.33
C LEU A 207 -9.88 -21.57 -3.85
N GLY A 208 -11.12 -21.59 -3.35
CA GLY A 208 -12.14 -20.59 -3.66
C GLY A 208 -12.66 -20.69 -5.10
N HIS A 209 -12.95 -19.55 -5.70
CA HIS A 209 -13.41 -19.46 -7.08
C HIS A 209 -12.27 -19.81 -8.06
N ARG A 210 -12.53 -20.67 -9.04
CA ARG A 210 -11.59 -20.92 -10.13
C ARG A 210 -11.74 -19.82 -11.18
N GLY A 211 -10.82 -18.89 -11.23
CA GLY A 211 -10.90 -17.76 -12.14
C GLY A 211 -10.05 -16.59 -11.65
N ARG A 212 -10.44 -15.39 -12.04
CA ARG A 212 -9.75 -14.14 -11.73
C ARG A 212 -10.41 -13.41 -10.56
N VAL A 213 -9.66 -12.57 -9.89
CA VAL A 213 -10.17 -11.71 -8.82
C VAL A 213 -11.25 -10.74 -9.31
N THR A 214 -11.23 -10.37 -10.59
CA THR A 214 -12.25 -9.55 -11.25
C THR A 214 -13.63 -10.21 -11.28
N ASP A 215 -13.70 -11.55 -11.29
CA ASP A 215 -14.97 -12.28 -11.24
C ASP A 215 -15.64 -12.09 -9.87
N LEU A 216 -14.84 -12.12 -8.80
CA LEU A 216 -15.28 -11.84 -7.43
C LEU A 216 -15.76 -10.39 -7.27
N LEU A 217 -14.99 -9.44 -7.82
CA LEU A 217 -15.36 -8.02 -7.79
C LEU A 217 -16.67 -7.79 -8.52
N THR A 218 -16.84 -8.37 -9.71
CA THR A 218 -18.09 -8.29 -10.50
C THR A 218 -19.28 -8.82 -9.70
N SER A 219 -19.10 -9.93 -8.98
CA SER A 219 -20.16 -10.50 -8.14
C SER A 219 -20.57 -9.53 -7.02
N LEU A 220 -19.62 -8.91 -6.33
CA LEU A 220 -19.90 -7.92 -5.28
C LEU A 220 -20.53 -6.63 -5.84
N LEU A 221 -20.10 -6.20 -7.03
CA LEU A 221 -20.65 -4.99 -7.65
C LEU A 221 -22.09 -5.21 -8.13
N ASN A 222 -22.47 -6.45 -8.46
CA ASN A 222 -23.84 -6.82 -8.81
C ASN A 222 -24.77 -7.01 -7.59
N GLU A 223 -24.24 -7.07 -6.36
CA GLU A 223 -25.08 -7.12 -5.16
C GLU A 223 -25.97 -5.87 -5.08
N PRO A 224 -27.28 -5.99 -4.80
CA PRO A 224 -28.13 -4.83 -4.56
C PRO A 224 -27.61 -4.01 -3.37
N THR A 225 -27.46 -2.71 -3.55
CA THR A 225 -27.07 -1.80 -2.46
C THR A 225 -27.76 -0.45 -2.62
N GLN A 226 -28.11 0.15 -1.49
CA GLN A 226 -28.55 1.57 -1.42
C GLN A 226 -27.42 2.47 -0.88
N GLY A 227 -26.28 1.87 -0.54
CA GLY A 227 -25.15 2.57 0.06
C GLY A 227 -24.05 2.93 -0.94
N THR A 228 -23.13 3.75 -0.47
CA THR A 228 -21.92 4.13 -1.24
C THR A 228 -20.91 3.00 -1.25
N ARG A 229 -20.19 2.86 -2.37
CA ARG A 229 -19.08 1.91 -2.54
C ARG A 229 -17.81 2.63 -2.94
N ARG A 230 -16.69 2.08 -2.52
CA ARG A 230 -15.34 2.46 -3.00
C ARG A 230 -14.50 1.19 -3.16
N ILE A 231 -13.62 1.19 -4.14
CA ILE A 231 -12.67 0.12 -4.40
C ILE A 231 -11.27 0.62 -4.04
N ALA A 232 -10.48 -0.22 -3.36
CA ALA A 232 -9.04 -0.04 -3.20
C ALA A 232 -8.32 -1.26 -3.77
N CYS A 233 -7.43 -1.05 -4.75
CA CYS A 233 -6.82 -2.11 -5.52
C CYS A 233 -5.29 -2.05 -5.45
N CYS A 234 -4.64 -3.22 -5.32
CA CYS A 234 -3.19 -3.36 -5.45
C CYS A 234 -2.84 -4.75 -6.00
N GLY A 235 -1.93 -4.80 -6.95
CA GLY A 235 -1.47 -6.05 -7.56
C GLY A 235 -0.83 -5.83 -8.92
N PRO A 236 -0.73 -6.87 -9.75
CA PRO A 236 -0.20 -6.75 -11.09
C PRO A 236 -0.93 -5.69 -11.92
N GLU A 237 -0.18 -4.93 -12.70
CA GLU A 237 -0.73 -3.82 -13.51
C GLU A 237 -1.91 -4.24 -14.40
N PRO A 238 -1.88 -5.38 -15.14
CA PRO A 238 -3.04 -5.81 -15.92
C PRO A 238 -4.29 -6.10 -15.07
N MET A 239 -4.10 -6.52 -13.81
CA MET A 239 -5.21 -6.71 -12.88
C MET A 239 -5.79 -5.36 -12.44
N MET A 240 -4.95 -4.41 -12.07
CA MET A 240 -5.40 -3.07 -11.66
C MET A 240 -6.11 -2.34 -12.79
N HIS A 241 -5.62 -2.47 -14.03
CA HIS A 241 -6.30 -1.94 -15.22
C HIS A 241 -7.69 -2.56 -15.39
N ALA A 242 -7.81 -3.90 -15.33
CA ALA A 242 -9.12 -4.58 -15.44
C ALA A 242 -10.09 -4.17 -14.30
N VAL A 243 -9.59 -3.97 -13.09
CA VAL A 243 -10.36 -3.45 -11.95
C VAL A 243 -10.80 -2.00 -12.20
N SER A 244 -9.94 -1.15 -12.78
CA SER A 244 -10.26 0.23 -13.15
C SER A 244 -11.42 0.28 -14.17
N GLU A 245 -11.39 -0.56 -15.19
CA GLU A 245 -12.48 -0.65 -16.19
C GLU A 245 -13.80 -1.11 -15.57
N LEU A 246 -13.77 -2.11 -14.68
CA LEU A 246 -14.95 -2.50 -13.93
C LEU A 246 -15.49 -1.37 -13.05
N ALA A 247 -14.61 -0.70 -12.31
CA ALA A 247 -15.00 0.43 -11.47
C ALA A 247 -15.70 1.53 -12.27
N LYS A 248 -15.18 1.86 -13.44
CA LYS A 248 -15.78 2.81 -14.39
C LYS A 248 -17.14 2.32 -14.89
N GLN A 249 -17.26 1.04 -15.30
CA GLN A 249 -18.51 0.45 -15.76
C GLN A 249 -19.62 0.51 -14.70
N TYR A 250 -19.25 0.30 -13.42
CA TYR A 250 -20.20 0.33 -12.29
C TYR A 250 -20.29 1.70 -11.61
N ASN A 251 -19.66 2.74 -12.16
CA ASN A 251 -19.61 4.10 -11.60
C ASN A 251 -19.22 4.09 -10.10
N THR A 252 -18.18 3.32 -9.77
CA THR A 252 -17.69 3.15 -8.39
C THR A 252 -16.29 3.74 -8.28
N PRO A 253 -16.03 4.72 -7.37
CA PRO A 253 -14.71 5.25 -7.15
C PRO A 253 -13.70 4.15 -6.83
N CYS A 254 -12.52 4.21 -7.45
CA CYS A 254 -11.46 3.23 -7.30
C CYS A 254 -10.11 3.92 -7.11
N ASP A 255 -9.39 3.52 -6.07
CA ASP A 255 -8.01 3.92 -5.83
C ASP A 255 -7.08 2.74 -6.08
N VAL A 256 -6.00 2.98 -6.82
CA VAL A 256 -4.97 1.97 -7.09
C VAL A 256 -3.68 2.32 -6.38
N SER A 257 -3.05 1.33 -5.76
CA SER A 257 -1.70 1.45 -5.19
C SER A 257 -0.69 0.88 -6.17
N LEU A 258 0.04 1.76 -6.86
CA LEU A 258 0.96 1.38 -7.92
C LEU A 258 2.27 0.81 -7.35
N GLU A 259 2.77 -0.24 -7.99
CA GLU A 259 4.09 -0.80 -7.75
C GLU A 259 5.04 -0.36 -8.88
N THR A 260 5.95 0.55 -8.58
CA THR A 260 6.97 1.02 -9.52
C THR A 260 8.38 0.74 -9.00
N PRO A 261 9.38 0.58 -9.89
CA PRO A 261 10.77 0.50 -9.44
C PRO A 261 11.16 1.74 -8.64
N MET A 262 11.73 1.56 -7.46
CA MET A 262 12.20 2.66 -6.61
C MET A 262 13.67 2.47 -6.25
N ALA A 263 14.44 3.57 -6.34
CA ALA A 263 15.83 3.59 -5.89
C ALA A 263 16.01 4.43 -4.61
N CYS A 264 15.53 5.67 -4.58
CA CYS A 264 15.72 6.56 -3.42
C CYS A 264 14.50 6.61 -2.48
N GLY A 265 13.27 6.49 -2.98
CA GLY A 265 12.03 6.63 -2.22
C GLY A 265 11.68 8.06 -1.81
N ILE A 266 12.55 9.06 -2.07
CA ILE A 266 12.44 10.44 -1.58
C ILE A 266 12.33 11.48 -2.71
N GLY A 267 11.99 11.04 -3.93
CA GLY A 267 11.67 11.93 -5.05
C GLY A 267 12.84 12.53 -5.82
N ILE A 268 14.09 12.12 -5.56
CA ILE A 268 15.26 12.73 -6.20
C ILE A 268 15.64 12.03 -7.50
N CYS A 269 15.52 10.68 -7.57
CA CYS A 269 16.09 9.89 -8.66
C CYS A 269 15.18 9.75 -9.89
N PHE A 270 13.90 10.09 -9.80
CA PHE A 270 12.89 9.96 -10.86
C PHE A 270 12.72 8.54 -11.44
N THR A 271 13.12 7.50 -10.70
CA THR A 271 13.00 6.11 -11.17
C THR A 271 11.56 5.59 -11.07
N CYS A 272 10.78 6.14 -10.12
CA CYS A 272 9.44 5.66 -9.76
C CYS A 272 8.32 6.49 -10.41
N VAL A 273 8.43 6.81 -11.69
CA VAL A 273 7.41 7.63 -12.37
C VAL A 273 6.28 6.77 -12.94
N ALA A 274 5.06 7.31 -12.85
CA ALA A 274 3.87 6.81 -13.51
C ALA A 274 3.25 7.93 -14.35
N LYS A 275 2.61 7.59 -15.46
CA LYS A 275 1.87 8.54 -16.30
C LYS A 275 0.48 8.77 -15.69
N VAL A 276 0.20 10.01 -15.34
CA VAL A 276 -1.05 10.40 -14.65
C VAL A 276 -1.72 11.54 -15.41
N ILE A 277 -3.01 11.36 -15.74
CA ILE A 277 -3.84 12.35 -16.40
C ILE A 277 -4.02 13.55 -15.48
N GLN A 278 -3.80 14.74 -16.02
CA GLN A 278 -3.92 16.00 -15.33
C GLN A 278 -5.31 16.63 -15.57
N PRO A 279 -5.70 17.67 -14.80
CA PRO A 279 -7.01 18.33 -14.96
C PRO A 279 -7.27 18.93 -16.35
N ASP A 280 -6.22 19.22 -17.12
CA ASP A 280 -6.30 19.72 -18.51
C ASP A 280 -6.54 18.61 -19.54
N GLY A 281 -6.55 17.31 -19.10
CA GLY A 281 -6.73 16.14 -19.95
C GLY A 281 -5.43 15.58 -20.56
N GLU A 282 -4.33 16.29 -20.42
CA GLU A 282 -2.99 15.79 -20.80
C GLU A 282 -2.44 14.90 -19.69
N TRP A 283 -1.35 14.19 -19.95
CA TRP A 283 -0.69 13.38 -18.93
C TRP A 283 0.68 13.95 -18.55
N ASP A 284 1.09 13.71 -17.33
CA ASP A 284 2.42 14.05 -16.83
C ASP A 284 2.98 12.91 -15.98
N TYR A 285 4.30 12.88 -15.82
CA TYR A 285 4.95 11.95 -14.92
C TYR A 285 4.79 12.36 -13.47
N LYS A 286 4.24 11.48 -12.64
CA LYS A 286 4.18 11.62 -11.17
C LYS A 286 5.08 10.58 -10.51
N ARG A 287 5.81 11.02 -9.49
CA ARG A 287 6.71 10.14 -8.71
C ARG A 287 5.89 9.41 -7.67
N THR A 288 5.75 8.11 -7.83
CA THR A 288 4.94 7.29 -6.91
C THR A 288 5.45 7.28 -5.47
N CYS A 289 6.73 7.59 -5.25
CA CYS A 289 7.29 7.67 -3.91
C CYS A 289 6.93 8.93 -3.12
N ILE A 290 6.45 9.98 -3.79
CA ILE A 290 6.06 11.26 -3.16
C ILE A 290 4.59 11.59 -3.43
N GLU A 291 4.17 11.54 -4.70
CA GLU A 291 2.84 11.94 -5.15
C GLU A 291 1.85 10.77 -5.09
N GLY A 292 2.36 9.52 -5.06
CA GLY A 292 1.67 8.25 -4.88
C GLY A 292 2.10 7.55 -3.58
N PRO A 293 2.04 6.22 -3.51
CA PRO A 293 1.73 5.27 -4.59
C PRO A 293 0.25 5.16 -4.94
N ILE A 294 -0.64 5.81 -4.21
CA ILE A 294 -2.08 5.71 -4.36
C ILE A 294 -2.59 6.82 -5.24
N PHE A 295 -3.31 6.44 -6.28
CA PHE A 295 -3.93 7.35 -7.25
C PHE A 295 -5.36 6.90 -7.55
N PRO A 296 -6.27 7.85 -7.93
CA PRO A 296 -7.53 7.48 -8.54
C PRO A 296 -7.27 6.66 -9.80
N ALA A 297 -7.91 5.50 -9.93
CA ALA A 297 -7.65 4.56 -11.02
C ALA A 297 -7.93 5.18 -12.40
N GLU A 298 -8.90 6.08 -12.48
CA GLU A 298 -9.26 6.85 -13.68
C GLU A 298 -8.19 7.84 -14.14
N SER A 299 -7.28 8.24 -13.25
CA SER A 299 -6.19 9.16 -13.57
C SER A 299 -4.96 8.46 -14.14
N ILE A 300 -4.89 7.13 -14.13
CA ILE A 300 -3.72 6.39 -14.61
C ILE A 300 -3.83 6.15 -16.13
N CYS A 301 -2.75 6.49 -16.85
CA CYS A 301 -2.58 6.07 -18.24
C CYS A 301 -2.08 4.61 -18.24
N TRP A 302 -3.00 3.68 -18.35
CA TRP A 302 -2.67 2.25 -18.46
C TRP A 302 -2.01 1.96 -19.81
N GLU A 303 -0.88 1.22 -19.83
CA GLU A 303 -0.15 0.81 -21.04
C GLU A 303 -0.60 -0.55 -21.58
#